data_b75c10518fd715ee368ce68ad32afa80
#
_entry.id   b75c10518fd715ee368ce68ad32afa80
#
_cell.length_a   1.000
_cell.length_b   1.000
_cell.length_c   1.000
_cell.angle_alpha   90.00
_cell.angle_beta   90.00
_cell.angle_gamma   90.00
#
_symmetry.space_group_name_H-M   'P 1'
#
loop_
_entity.id
_entity.type
_entity.pdbx_description
1 polymer ?
#
loop_
_entity_poly.entity_id
_entity_poly.type
_entity_poly.pdbx_seq_one_letter_code
_entity_poly.pdbx_strand_id
1 'polypeptide(L)'
;MLRCDLPFRQVRPWGPPGPTDAVHDREGLKNAIAALKKVLENRIEESPLLAKAARNGAPHIFLGGHSYGGRQASMLCSEESAIAAGLLLLSYPLHPPRRPEQQRTQHLPDLNTPSLFVHGTRDPFGSIEDLEQAIKMIPGKNKLMVVEGAGHDLGFKGKARRDELPQEVLKEFRAFFDLSS
;
A
#
# COMPACT_ATOMS: atom_id res chain seq x y z
N MET A 1 -1.19 -12.19 -7.85
CA MET A 1 -1.23 -10.73 -7.58
C MET A 1 -2.14 -10.07 -8.61
N LEU A 2 -3.08 -9.24 -8.15
CA LEU A 2 -3.89 -8.36 -9.01
C LEU A 2 -3.24 -6.96 -8.99
N ARG A 3 -3.10 -6.34 -10.17
CA ARG A 3 -2.70 -4.94 -10.34
C ARG A 3 -3.82 -4.22 -11.09
N CYS A 4 -4.29 -3.12 -10.55
CA CYS A 4 -5.37 -2.32 -11.14
C CYS A 4 -5.01 -0.84 -11.15
N ASP A 5 -5.49 -0.13 -12.14
CA ASP A 5 -5.51 1.33 -12.14
C ASP A 5 -6.72 1.82 -11.35
N LEU A 6 -6.51 2.84 -10.54
CA LEU A 6 -7.61 3.50 -9.83
C LEU A 6 -8.57 4.18 -10.82
N PRO A 7 -9.86 4.32 -10.50
CA PRO A 7 -10.86 4.92 -11.37
C PRO A 7 -10.43 6.24 -12.01
N PHE A 8 -9.79 7.14 -11.25
CA PHE A 8 -9.31 8.40 -11.82
C PHE A 8 -8.30 8.19 -12.96
N ARG A 9 -7.47 7.13 -12.86
CA ARG A 9 -6.45 6.82 -13.86
C ARG A 9 -7.04 6.17 -15.10
N GLN A 10 -8.13 5.41 -14.94
CA GLN A 10 -8.87 4.84 -16.06
C GLN A 10 -9.54 5.92 -16.91
N VAL A 11 -10.04 7.00 -16.28
CA VAL A 11 -10.66 8.13 -16.96
C VAL A 11 -9.62 9.12 -17.49
N ARG A 12 -8.54 9.36 -16.75
CA ARG A 12 -7.47 10.30 -17.09
C ARG A 12 -6.12 9.62 -17.03
N PRO A 13 -5.54 9.22 -18.18
CA PRO A 13 -4.24 8.54 -18.20
C PRO A 13 -3.07 9.42 -17.71
N TRP A 14 -3.24 10.76 -17.69
CA TRP A 14 -2.20 11.72 -17.30
C TRP A 14 -2.67 12.68 -16.22
N GLY A 15 -1.71 13.25 -15.48
CA GLY A 15 -1.95 14.25 -14.45
C GLY A 15 -2.25 13.67 -13.05
N PRO A 16 -2.30 14.53 -12.01
CA PRO A 16 -2.63 14.13 -10.66
C PRO A 16 -4.13 13.86 -10.50
N PRO A 17 -4.52 13.11 -9.43
CA PRO A 17 -5.93 12.97 -9.07
C PRO A 17 -6.52 14.32 -8.65
N GLY A 18 -7.80 14.52 -8.92
CA GLY A 18 -8.57 15.67 -8.45
C GLY A 18 -9.07 15.48 -7.02
N PRO A 19 -9.58 16.55 -6.40
CA PRO A 19 -10.09 16.49 -5.01
C PRO A 19 -11.25 15.51 -4.82
N THR A 20 -12.08 15.33 -5.85
CA THR A 20 -13.28 14.47 -5.82
C THR A 20 -13.00 13.01 -6.16
N ASP A 21 -11.82 12.70 -6.71
CA ASP A 21 -11.50 11.34 -7.17
C ASP A 21 -11.35 10.35 -5.99
N ALA A 22 -10.93 10.82 -4.82
CA ALA A 22 -10.55 9.97 -3.69
C ALA A 22 -11.65 8.99 -3.22
N VAL A 23 -12.91 9.40 -3.22
CA VAL A 23 -14.04 8.55 -2.82
C VAL A 23 -14.27 7.46 -3.86
N HIS A 24 -14.32 7.82 -5.14
CA HIS A 24 -14.48 6.87 -6.24
C HIS A 24 -13.29 5.90 -6.33
N ASP A 25 -12.07 6.36 -6.03
CA ASP A 25 -10.89 5.52 -6.06
C ASP A 25 -10.91 4.46 -4.94
N ARG A 26 -11.38 4.81 -3.74
CA ARG A 26 -11.56 3.82 -2.66
C ARG A 26 -12.67 2.82 -3.00
N GLU A 27 -13.77 3.28 -3.60
CA GLU A 27 -14.81 2.36 -4.09
C GLU A 27 -14.28 1.41 -5.18
N GLY A 28 -13.45 1.92 -6.09
CA GLY A 28 -12.74 1.10 -7.07
C GLY A 28 -11.83 0.05 -6.44
N LEU A 29 -11.14 0.37 -5.34
CA LEU A 29 -10.37 -0.61 -4.58
C LEU A 29 -11.26 -1.69 -3.94
N LYS A 30 -12.40 -1.33 -3.36
CA LYS A 30 -13.38 -2.30 -2.83
C LYS A 30 -13.86 -3.26 -3.91
N ASN A 31 -14.22 -2.74 -5.08
CA ASN A 31 -14.65 -3.54 -6.22
C ASN A 31 -13.55 -4.49 -6.71
N ALA A 32 -12.29 -4.03 -6.76
CA ALA A 32 -11.15 -4.86 -7.13
C ALA A 32 -10.91 -5.99 -6.10
N ILE A 33 -11.06 -5.72 -4.81
CA ILE A 33 -10.96 -6.73 -3.74
C ILE A 33 -12.09 -7.77 -3.90
N ALA A 34 -13.33 -7.33 -4.11
CA ALA A 34 -14.47 -8.24 -4.29
C ALA A 34 -14.26 -9.14 -5.50
N ALA A 35 -13.80 -8.57 -6.63
CA ALA A 35 -13.47 -9.34 -7.82
C ALA A 35 -12.36 -10.37 -7.57
N LEU A 36 -11.30 -9.98 -6.84
CA LEU A 36 -10.20 -10.89 -6.49
C LEU A 36 -10.69 -12.04 -5.60
N LYS A 37 -11.53 -11.75 -4.59
CA LYS A 37 -12.11 -12.78 -3.72
C LYS A 37 -12.87 -13.80 -4.54
N LYS A 38 -13.76 -13.36 -5.44
CA LYS A 38 -14.52 -14.26 -6.32
C LYS A 38 -13.63 -15.14 -7.21
N VAL A 39 -12.56 -14.57 -7.77
CA VAL A 39 -11.60 -15.34 -8.57
C VAL A 39 -10.88 -16.39 -7.73
N LEU A 40 -10.50 -16.05 -6.49
CA LEU A 40 -9.84 -16.98 -5.57
C LEU A 40 -10.79 -18.10 -5.14
N GLU A 41 -12.04 -17.81 -4.83
CA GLU A 41 -13.07 -18.79 -4.49
C GLU A 41 -13.25 -19.82 -5.63
N ASN A 42 -13.47 -19.36 -6.86
CA ASN A 42 -13.59 -20.23 -8.02
C ASN A 42 -12.34 -21.12 -8.22
N ARG A 43 -11.13 -20.53 -8.07
CA ARG A 43 -9.88 -21.30 -8.20
C ARG A 43 -9.69 -22.34 -7.10
N ILE A 44 -10.14 -22.04 -5.88
CA ILE A 44 -10.11 -23.00 -4.76
C ILE A 44 -11.04 -24.17 -5.05
N GLU A 45 -12.23 -23.93 -5.58
CA GLU A 45 -13.19 -24.96 -5.96
C GLU A 45 -12.65 -25.88 -7.09
N GLU A 46 -11.96 -25.30 -8.08
CA GLU A 46 -11.40 -26.01 -9.23
C GLU A 46 -10.12 -26.81 -8.92
N SER A 47 -9.41 -26.52 -7.82
CA SER A 47 -8.11 -27.11 -7.51
C SER A 47 -8.08 -27.81 -6.16
N PRO A 48 -7.95 -29.15 -6.13
CA PRO A 48 -7.82 -29.92 -4.89
C PRO A 48 -6.64 -29.48 -4.02
N LEU A 49 -5.55 -29.02 -4.65
CA LEU A 49 -4.37 -28.51 -3.94
C LEU A 49 -4.67 -27.21 -3.23
N LEU A 50 -5.34 -26.26 -3.90
CA LEU A 50 -5.74 -24.99 -3.31
C LEU A 50 -6.83 -25.19 -2.25
N ALA A 51 -7.78 -26.08 -2.48
CA ALA A 51 -8.79 -26.46 -1.49
C ALA A 51 -8.17 -27.04 -0.22
N LYS A 52 -7.12 -27.86 -0.35
CA LYS A 52 -6.35 -28.35 0.81
C LYS A 52 -5.63 -27.22 1.54
N ALA A 53 -4.99 -26.31 0.83
CA ALA A 53 -4.34 -25.14 1.43
C ALA A 53 -5.33 -24.20 2.15
N ALA A 54 -6.50 -23.98 1.54
CA ALA A 54 -7.57 -23.14 2.11
C ALA A 54 -8.18 -23.70 3.41
N ARG A 55 -8.08 -25.03 3.67
CA ARG A 55 -8.51 -25.64 4.93
C ARG A 55 -7.68 -25.16 6.13
N ASN A 56 -6.47 -24.65 5.89
CA ASN A 56 -5.57 -24.09 6.90
C ASN A 56 -5.83 -22.60 7.17
N GLY A 57 -6.82 -22.01 6.55
CA GLY A 57 -7.24 -20.61 6.71
C GLY A 57 -7.65 -19.97 5.38
N ALA A 58 -8.52 -18.97 5.44
CA ALA A 58 -8.88 -18.19 4.27
C ALA A 58 -7.65 -17.43 3.74
N PRO A 59 -7.53 -17.25 2.40
CA PRO A 59 -6.40 -16.51 1.84
C PRO A 59 -6.39 -15.06 2.34
N HIS A 60 -5.25 -14.63 2.85
CA HIS A 60 -5.05 -13.26 3.28
C HIS A 60 -4.91 -12.34 2.07
N ILE A 61 -5.69 -11.25 2.05
CA ILE A 61 -5.58 -10.20 1.06
C ILE A 61 -4.75 -9.06 1.64
N PHE A 62 -3.70 -8.69 0.92
CA PHE A 62 -2.89 -7.52 1.23
C PHE A 62 -3.17 -6.44 0.19
N LEU A 63 -3.29 -5.20 0.63
CA LEU A 63 -3.35 -4.04 -0.26
C LEU A 63 -1.99 -3.36 -0.33
N GLY A 64 -1.71 -2.74 -1.44
CA GLY A 64 -0.49 -1.95 -1.57
C GLY A 64 -0.60 -0.93 -2.68
N GLY A 65 0.26 0.07 -2.61
CA GLY A 65 0.33 1.07 -3.65
C GLY A 65 1.47 2.04 -3.46
N HIS A 66 1.86 2.64 -4.58
CA HIS A 66 2.82 3.72 -4.60
C HIS A 66 2.10 5.07 -4.46
N SER A 67 2.66 5.96 -3.64
CA SER A 67 2.21 7.34 -3.52
C SER A 67 0.70 7.44 -3.21
N TYR A 68 -0.05 8.14 -4.04
CA TYR A 68 -1.48 8.33 -3.90
C TYR A 68 -2.26 7.00 -3.76
N GLY A 69 -1.91 5.98 -4.53
CA GLY A 69 -2.56 4.67 -4.43
C GLY A 69 -2.38 4.02 -3.06
N GLY A 70 -1.18 4.08 -2.49
CA GLY A 70 -0.91 3.63 -1.12
C GLY A 70 -1.71 4.41 -0.09
N ARG A 71 -1.80 5.74 -0.25
CA ARG A 71 -2.62 6.57 0.62
C ARG A 71 -4.12 6.21 0.53
N GLN A 72 -4.67 5.97 -0.66
CA GLN A 72 -6.07 5.55 -0.79
C GLN A 72 -6.30 4.17 -0.13
N ALA A 73 -5.35 3.24 -0.27
CA ALA A 73 -5.42 1.95 0.42
C ALA A 73 -5.40 2.11 1.94
N SER A 74 -4.55 2.98 2.51
CA SER A 74 -4.51 3.23 3.96
C SER A 74 -5.78 3.92 4.47
N MET A 75 -6.34 4.87 3.72
CA MET A 75 -7.63 5.49 4.05
C MET A 75 -8.77 4.47 4.03
N LEU A 76 -8.82 3.60 3.03
CA LEU A 76 -9.81 2.53 2.97
C LEU A 76 -9.70 1.59 4.18
N CYS A 77 -8.48 1.21 4.58
CA CYS A 77 -8.28 0.35 5.74
C CYS A 77 -8.53 1.03 7.08
N SER A 78 -8.45 2.36 7.18
CA SER A 78 -8.88 3.10 8.36
C SER A 78 -10.42 3.18 8.48
N GLU A 79 -11.12 3.20 7.34
CA GLU A 79 -12.59 3.15 7.27
C GLU A 79 -13.13 1.73 7.49
N GLU A 80 -12.42 0.70 6.99
CA GLU A 80 -12.83 -0.71 7.01
C GLU A 80 -11.64 -1.62 7.35
N SER A 81 -11.32 -1.76 8.63
CA SER A 81 -10.10 -2.46 9.10
C SER A 81 -10.02 -3.94 8.70
N ALA A 82 -11.16 -4.61 8.49
CA ALA A 82 -11.21 -6.02 8.09
C ALA A 82 -11.07 -6.28 6.58
N ILE A 83 -10.93 -5.21 5.77
CA ILE A 83 -10.92 -5.35 4.30
C ILE A 83 -9.64 -5.98 3.78
N ALA A 84 -8.51 -5.80 4.51
CA ALA A 84 -7.21 -6.37 4.19
C ALA A 84 -6.48 -6.85 5.44
N ALA A 85 -5.65 -7.89 5.28
CA ALA A 85 -4.79 -8.42 6.34
C ALA A 85 -3.55 -7.55 6.60
N GLY A 86 -3.17 -6.69 5.66
CA GLY A 86 -2.04 -5.78 5.79
C GLY A 86 -1.84 -4.88 4.59
N LEU A 87 -0.97 -3.88 4.77
CA LEU A 87 -0.66 -2.85 3.80
C LEU A 87 0.82 -2.82 3.43
N LEU A 88 1.10 -2.61 2.14
CA LEU A 88 2.42 -2.24 1.63
C LEU A 88 2.36 -0.85 1.00
N LEU A 89 2.95 0.14 1.67
CA LEU A 89 2.85 1.55 1.33
C LEU A 89 4.19 2.07 0.81
N LEU A 90 4.28 2.22 -0.51
CA LEU A 90 5.50 2.67 -1.19
C LEU A 90 5.46 4.19 -1.38
N SER A 91 6.47 4.91 -0.90
CA SER A 91 6.59 6.37 -1.00
C SER A 91 5.31 7.08 -0.57
N TYR A 92 4.91 6.88 0.69
CA TYR A 92 3.70 7.49 1.22
C TYR A 92 3.77 9.03 1.14
N PRO A 93 2.79 9.71 0.48
CA PRO A 93 2.85 11.15 0.28
C PRO A 93 2.31 11.88 1.51
N LEU A 94 3.15 12.06 2.53
CA LEU A 94 2.79 12.65 3.81
C LEU A 94 2.24 14.07 3.68
N HIS A 95 2.80 14.86 2.77
CA HIS A 95 2.32 16.21 2.44
C HIS A 95 2.54 16.52 0.95
N PRO A 96 1.92 17.57 0.39
CA PRO A 96 2.29 18.08 -0.93
C PRO A 96 3.73 18.58 -0.93
N PRO A 97 4.47 18.51 -2.05
CA PRO A 97 5.82 19.05 -2.13
C PRO A 97 5.84 20.53 -1.72
N ARG A 98 6.83 20.91 -0.92
CA ARG A 98 7.02 22.28 -0.41
C ARG A 98 5.90 22.81 0.47
N ARG A 99 5.04 21.93 1.03
CA ARG A 99 3.96 22.28 1.96
C ARG A 99 3.92 21.32 3.15
N PRO A 100 4.99 21.26 3.96
CA PRO A 100 5.09 20.31 5.08
C PRO A 100 4.00 20.52 6.15
N GLU A 101 3.42 21.73 6.22
CA GLU A 101 2.33 22.06 7.11
C GLU A 101 0.99 21.38 6.73
N GLN A 102 0.86 20.91 5.47
CA GLN A 102 -0.36 20.26 4.97
C GLN A 102 -0.27 18.74 5.10
N GLN A 103 -0.05 18.24 6.29
CA GLN A 103 0.09 16.82 6.54
C GLN A 103 -1.21 16.04 6.31
N ARG A 104 -1.06 14.85 5.73
CA ARG A 104 -2.15 13.94 5.35
C ARG A 104 -2.22 12.77 6.32
N THR A 105 -2.35 13.09 7.59
CA THR A 105 -2.27 12.14 8.72
C THR A 105 -3.61 11.86 9.40
N GLN A 106 -4.69 12.56 9.00
CA GLN A 106 -5.97 12.58 9.72
C GLN A 106 -6.59 11.20 9.95
N HIS A 107 -6.35 10.24 9.04
CA HIS A 107 -6.88 8.86 9.13
C HIS A 107 -5.92 7.89 9.84
N LEU A 108 -4.68 8.28 10.10
CA LEU A 108 -3.68 7.37 10.69
C LEU A 108 -4.05 6.90 12.10
N PRO A 109 -4.68 7.71 12.98
CA PRO A 109 -5.14 7.25 14.29
C PRO A 109 -6.19 6.12 14.25
N ASP A 110 -6.91 5.97 13.13
CA ASP A 110 -7.92 4.93 12.93
C ASP A 110 -7.37 3.71 12.18
N LEU A 111 -6.09 3.73 11.78
CA LEU A 111 -5.47 2.68 10.97
C LEU A 111 -4.99 1.52 11.86
N ASN A 112 -5.85 0.52 12.07
CA ASN A 112 -5.51 -0.68 12.83
C ASN A 112 -4.85 -1.78 12.00
N THR A 113 -4.95 -1.69 10.67
CA THR A 113 -4.37 -2.69 9.75
C THR A 113 -2.85 -2.65 9.78
N PRO A 114 -2.15 -3.79 9.99
CA PRO A 114 -0.69 -3.85 9.96
C PRO A 114 -0.13 -3.24 8.67
N SER A 115 0.87 -2.36 8.79
CA SER A 115 1.33 -1.53 7.67
C SER A 115 2.85 -1.49 7.55
N LEU A 116 3.39 -1.91 6.40
CA LEU A 116 4.79 -1.74 6.05
C LEU A 116 4.94 -0.54 5.10
N PHE A 117 5.67 0.47 5.57
CA PHE A 117 6.06 1.64 4.78
C PHE A 117 7.44 1.41 4.18
N VAL A 118 7.62 1.76 2.90
CA VAL A 118 8.91 1.80 2.21
C VAL A 118 9.10 3.22 1.67
N HIS A 119 10.13 3.93 2.14
CA HIS A 119 10.28 5.35 1.85
C HIS A 119 11.72 5.75 1.58
N GLY A 120 11.91 6.63 0.61
CA GLY A 120 13.22 7.11 0.20
C GLY A 120 13.68 8.33 1.01
N THR A 121 14.97 8.41 1.38
CA THR A 121 15.53 9.53 2.16
C THR A 121 15.53 10.87 1.42
N ARG A 122 15.27 10.87 0.10
CA ARG A 122 15.18 12.08 -0.75
C ARG A 122 13.76 12.30 -1.31
N ASP A 123 12.75 11.73 -0.67
CA ASP A 123 11.36 11.89 -1.11
C ASP A 123 10.86 13.30 -0.75
N PRO A 124 10.45 14.14 -1.73
CA PRO A 124 9.98 15.50 -1.46
C PRO A 124 8.58 15.56 -0.84
N PHE A 125 7.88 14.44 -0.68
CA PHE A 125 6.53 14.33 -0.11
C PHE A 125 6.53 13.98 1.39
N GLY A 126 7.69 13.92 2.02
CA GLY A 126 7.88 13.69 3.44
C GLY A 126 9.32 13.28 3.75
N SER A 127 9.91 13.83 4.79
CA SER A 127 11.20 13.35 5.32
C SER A 127 11.02 12.04 6.08
N ILE A 128 12.10 11.34 6.34
CA ILE A 128 12.07 10.13 7.17
C ILE A 128 11.59 10.49 8.58
N GLU A 129 12.10 11.59 9.14
CA GLU A 129 11.76 12.05 10.48
C GLU A 129 10.28 12.41 10.61
N ASP A 130 9.71 13.10 9.62
CA ASP A 130 8.28 13.43 9.60
C ASP A 130 7.43 12.17 9.50
N LEU A 131 7.84 11.22 8.66
CA LEU A 131 7.12 9.96 8.49
C LEU A 131 7.20 9.10 9.75
N GLU A 132 8.36 9.03 10.42
CA GLU A 132 8.51 8.35 11.71
C GLU A 132 7.61 8.93 12.80
N GLN A 133 7.42 10.25 12.82
CA GLN A 133 6.45 10.86 13.74
C GLN A 133 5.01 10.53 13.36
N ALA A 134 4.69 10.56 12.07
CA ALA A 134 3.34 10.26 11.59
C ALA A 134 2.92 8.81 11.89
N ILE A 135 3.80 7.83 11.66
CA ILE A 135 3.47 6.42 11.89
C ILE A 135 3.31 6.06 13.37
N LYS A 136 3.83 6.87 14.32
CA LYS A 136 3.54 6.71 15.75
C LYS A 136 2.07 6.95 16.11
N MET A 137 1.33 7.63 15.24
CA MET A 137 -0.12 7.83 15.43
C MET A 137 -0.93 6.57 15.09
N ILE A 138 -0.33 5.60 14.41
CA ILE A 138 -0.97 4.37 13.95
C ILE A 138 -1.05 3.37 15.10
N PRO A 139 -2.26 2.97 15.56
CA PRO A 139 -2.40 1.99 16.63
C PRO A 139 -2.03 0.57 16.18
N GLY A 140 -2.18 0.26 14.89
CA GLY A 140 -1.81 -1.02 14.32
C GLY A 140 -0.29 -1.25 14.27
N LYS A 141 0.14 -2.53 14.18
CA LYS A 141 1.55 -2.90 13.95
C LYS A 141 2.05 -2.16 12.70
N ASN A 142 3.14 -1.41 12.82
CA ASN A 142 3.70 -0.71 11.67
C ASN A 142 5.23 -0.76 11.67
N LYS A 143 5.83 -0.61 10.50
CA LYS A 143 7.28 -0.58 10.29
C LYS A 143 7.62 0.34 9.12
N LEU A 144 8.71 1.09 9.24
CA LEU A 144 9.32 1.86 8.18
C LEU A 144 10.59 1.16 7.67
N MET A 145 10.64 0.86 6.38
CA MET A 145 11.83 0.46 5.64
C MET A 145 12.37 1.69 4.89
N VAL A 146 13.52 2.17 5.32
CA VAL A 146 14.18 3.33 4.71
C VAL A 146 15.01 2.89 3.51
N VAL A 147 14.88 3.60 2.38
CA VAL A 147 15.66 3.37 1.16
C VAL A 147 16.61 4.54 0.95
N GLU A 148 17.88 4.35 1.33
CA GLU A 148 18.89 5.40 1.31
C GLU A 148 19.15 5.96 -0.09
N GLY A 149 19.14 7.29 -0.22
CA GLY A 149 19.40 8.02 -1.47
C GLY A 149 18.27 7.94 -2.51
N ALA A 150 17.18 7.22 -2.22
CA ALA A 150 16.04 7.12 -3.13
C ALA A 150 15.11 8.34 -3.02
N GLY A 151 14.55 8.76 -4.15
CA GLY A 151 13.48 9.75 -4.23
C GLY A 151 12.09 9.10 -4.19
N HIS A 152 11.10 9.87 -4.62
CA HIS A 152 9.69 9.43 -4.63
C HIS A 152 9.42 8.19 -5.50
N ASP A 153 10.24 7.94 -6.49
CA ASP A 153 10.16 6.77 -7.37
C ASP A 153 10.93 5.54 -6.83
N LEU A 154 11.49 5.62 -5.63
CA LEU A 154 12.31 4.59 -5.00
C LEU A 154 13.51 4.13 -5.85
N GLY A 155 13.96 4.97 -6.78
CA GLY A 155 15.07 4.65 -7.68
C GLY A 155 14.71 3.74 -8.84
N PHE A 156 13.41 3.59 -9.18
CA PHE A 156 12.99 2.85 -10.37
C PHE A 156 13.13 3.64 -11.66
N LYS A 157 13.33 4.95 -11.58
CA LYS A 157 13.58 5.82 -12.74
C LYS A 157 14.98 6.41 -12.65
N GLY A 158 15.61 6.59 -13.82
CA GLY A 158 16.91 7.25 -13.93
C GLY A 158 18.12 6.31 -13.95
N LYS A 159 19.33 6.90 -13.86
CA LYS A 159 20.61 6.20 -14.04
C LYS A 159 21.01 5.31 -12.84
N ALA A 160 20.45 5.56 -11.67
CA ALA A 160 20.73 4.83 -10.42
C ALA A 160 19.60 3.85 -10.07
N ARG A 161 19.16 3.08 -11.07
CA ARG A 161 18.12 2.08 -10.89
C ARG A 161 18.54 1.04 -9.84
N ARG A 162 17.62 0.74 -8.91
CA ARG A 162 17.83 -0.24 -7.83
C ARG A 162 17.12 -1.54 -8.19
N ASP A 163 17.77 -2.37 -8.98
CA ASP A 163 17.19 -3.64 -9.46
C ASP A 163 16.98 -4.66 -8.33
N GLU A 164 17.73 -4.54 -7.22
CA GLU A 164 17.63 -5.44 -6.05
C GLU A 164 16.50 -5.04 -5.07
N LEU A 165 16.07 -3.78 -5.06
CA LEU A 165 15.09 -3.27 -4.12
C LEU A 165 13.77 -4.09 -4.07
N PRO A 166 13.20 -4.57 -5.19
CA PRO A 166 12.00 -5.40 -5.13
C PRO A 166 12.17 -6.67 -4.29
N GLN A 167 13.36 -7.30 -4.33
CA GLN A 167 13.68 -8.49 -3.55
C GLN A 167 13.86 -8.14 -2.07
N GLU A 168 14.49 -7.01 -1.77
CA GLU A 168 14.64 -6.51 -0.40
C GLU A 168 13.27 -6.21 0.21
N VAL A 169 12.40 -5.50 -0.53
CA VAL A 169 11.02 -5.20 -0.09
C VAL A 169 10.23 -6.49 0.11
N LEU A 170 10.35 -7.48 -0.79
CA LEU A 170 9.66 -8.76 -0.64
C LEU A 170 10.12 -9.53 0.60
N LYS A 171 11.43 -9.54 0.87
CA LYS A 171 12.01 -10.16 2.07
C LYS A 171 11.46 -9.48 3.33
N GLU A 172 11.49 -8.16 3.36
CA GLU A 172 10.99 -7.38 4.49
C GLU A 172 9.48 -7.56 4.70
N PHE A 173 8.70 -7.58 3.60
CA PHE A 173 7.26 -7.83 3.63
C PHE A 173 6.94 -9.20 4.24
N ARG A 174 7.64 -10.26 3.81
CA ARG A 174 7.45 -11.60 4.36
C ARG A 174 7.78 -11.65 5.84
N ALA A 175 8.90 -11.06 6.25
CA ALA A 175 9.31 -11.00 7.65
C ALA A 175 8.32 -10.22 8.53
N PHE A 176 7.84 -9.07 8.04
CA PHE A 176 6.93 -8.22 8.79
C PHE A 176 5.55 -8.85 9.00
N PHE A 177 5.05 -9.60 8.02
CA PHE A 177 3.75 -10.25 8.06
C PHE A 177 3.81 -11.75 8.46
N ASP A 178 4.96 -12.23 8.90
CA ASP A 178 5.19 -13.62 9.32
C ASP A 178 4.76 -14.66 8.26
N LEU A 179 5.00 -14.34 6.99
CA LEU A 179 4.66 -15.21 5.86
C LEU A 179 5.77 -16.23 5.64
N SER A 180 5.48 -17.49 5.93
CA SER A 180 6.38 -18.62 5.67
C SER A 180 6.82 -18.66 4.20
N SER A 181 8.07 -19.06 3.99
CA SER A 181 8.70 -19.22 2.66
C SER A 181 8.06 -20.37 1.90
#